data_f240e7d1ce05ab8a5dad2a3333939940
#
_entry.id   f240e7d1ce05ab8a5dad2a3333939940
#
_cell.length_a   1.000
_cell.length_b   1.000
_cell.length_c   1.000
_cell.angle_alpha   90.00
_cell.angle_beta   90.00
_cell.angle_gamma   90.00
#
_symmetry.space_group_name_H-M   'P 1'
#
loop_
_entity.id
_entity.type
_entity.pdbx_description
1 polymer ?
#
loop_
_entity_poly.entity_id
_entity_poly.type
_entity_poly.pdbx_seq_one_letter_code
_entity_poly.pdbx_strand_id
1 'polypeptide(L)'
;MSLFKKKKYLFNLLIGVFLVGCSFQPAWVSKNQKAKILWERIDFKEAKNSNEFRLNRHLVSRLGKAIDAELLLKYELFTETKRSALSFDGKAFRILIHGEVKFSLIQNEKNIILLTSSVSDSAAYSDSILAVTDEASERDAYARLMVLLGDRIVDELLSSETLHDET
;
A
#
# COMPACT_ATOMS: atom_id res chain seq x y z
N MET A 1 47.74 -17.01 35.21
CA MET A 1 47.45 -16.07 34.08
C MET A 1 46.66 -16.69 32.90
N SER A 2 45.90 -17.76 33.13
CA SER A 2 45.21 -18.52 32.08
C SER A 2 43.67 -18.32 32.08
N LEU A 3 43.05 -17.97 33.15
CA LEU A 3 41.60 -17.87 33.31
C LEU A 3 40.96 -16.64 32.60
N PHE A 4 41.72 -15.52 32.49
CA PHE A 4 41.25 -14.31 31.83
C PHE A 4 41.15 -14.46 30.30
N LYS A 5 42.00 -15.28 29.68
CA LYS A 5 41.92 -15.53 28.23
C LYS A 5 40.69 -16.35 27.87
N LYS A 6 40.35 -17.39 28.65
CA LYS A 6 39.18 -18.23 28.40
C LYS A 6 37.87 -17.44 28.53
N LYS A 7 37.80 -16.47 29.45
CA LYS A 7 36.61 -15.62 29.64
C LYS A 7 36.36 -14.67 28.47
N LYS A 8 37.43 -14.15 27.83
CA LYS A 8 37.35 -13.34 26.61
C LYS A 8 36.85 -14.13 25.39
N TYR A 9 37.30 -15.37 25.23
CA TYR A 9 36.84 -16.24 24.15
C TYR A 9 35.40 -16.66 24.32
N LEU A 10 34.95 -16.92 25.56
CA LEU A 10 33.53 -17.22 25.87
C LEU A 10 32.62 -16.04 25.60
N PHE A 11 33.07 -14.82 25.92
CA PHE A 11 32.32 -13.59 25.66
C PHE A 11 32.19 -13.29 24.16
N ASN A 12 33.29 -13.47 23.38
CA ASN A 12 33.25 -13.31 21.91
C ASN A 12 32.40 -14.40 21.23
N LEU A 13 32.42 -15.63 21.74
CA LEU A 13 31.55 -16.71 21.23
C LEU A 13 30.07 -16.39 21.49
N LEU A 14 29.73 -15.84 22.67
CA LEU A 14 28.37 -15.44 23.04
C LEU A 14 27.84 -14.29 22.13
N ILE A 15 28.68 -13.32 21.79
CA ILE A 15 28.34 -12.22 20.87
C ILE A 15 28.10 -12.75 19.45
N GLY A 16 28.89 -13.74 19.01
CA GLY A 16 28.72 -14.38 17.68
C GLY A 16 27.38 -15.08 17.50
N VAL A 17 26.82 -15.69 18.56
CA VAL A 17 25.52 -16.38 18.53
C VAL A 17 24.34 -15.40 18.42
N PHE A 18 24.45 -14.18 18.93
CA PHE A 18 23.39 -13.17 18.84
C PHE A 18 23.28 -12.51 17.45
N LEU A 19 24.30 -12.60 16.60
CA LEU A 19 24.29 -12.01 15.26
C LEU A 19 23.64 -12.90 14.18
N VAL A 20 23.35 -14.15 14.47
CA VAL A 20 22.76 -15.11 13.49
C VAL A 20 21.21 -15.05 13.48
N GLY A 21 20.57 -14.29 14.38
CA GLY A 21 19.12 -14.34 14.63
C GLY A 21 18.23 -13.49 13.72
N CYS A 22 18.77 -12.61 12.87
CA CYS A 22 17.94 -11.78 12.00
C CYS A 22 18.03 -12.22 10.54
N SER A 23 17.38 -13.34 10.19
CA SER A 23 17.05 -13.58 8.79
C SER A 23 15.84 -12.70 8.42
N PHE A 24 16.09 -11.44 8.07
CA PHE A 24 15.08 -10.59 7.46
C PHE A 24 14.83 -11.12 6.05
N GLN A 25 13.84 -11.99 5.91
CA GLN A 25 13.33 -12.39 4.60
C GLN A 25 12.26 -11.36 4.20
N PRO A 26 12.46 -10.61 3.12
CA PRO A 26 11.40 -9.75 2.61
C PRO A 26 10.19 -10.61 2.28
N ALA A 27 9.01 -10.22 2.74
CA ALA A 27 7.75 -10.95 2.61
C ALA A 27 7.39 -11.31 1.15
N TRP A 28 8.00 -10.64 0.20
CA TRP A 28 7.84 -10.84 -1.25
C TRP A 28 8.64 -12.01 -1.82
N VAL A 29 9.66 -12.52 -1.12
CA VAL A 29 10.54 -13.59 -1.62
C VAL A 29 10.16 -14.96 -1.06
N SER A 30 9.50 -15.03 0.09
CA SER A 30 9.18 -16.31 0.72
C SER A 30 7.74 -16.73 0.49
N LYS A 31 7.54 -17.71 -0.38
CA LYS A 31 6.44 -18.68 -0.38
C LYS A 31 4.99 -18.14 -0.42
N ASN A 32 4.74 -16.87 -0.68
CA ASN A 32 3.37 -16.43 -0.87
C ASN A 32 2.95 -16.76 -2.31
N GLN A 33 2.39 -17.96 -2.50
CA GLN A 33 1.82 -18.40 -3.77
C GLN A 33 0.84 -17.35 -4.30
N LYS A 34 0.11 -16.65 -3.42
CA LYS A 34 -0.81 -15.57 -3.78
C LYS A 34 -0.13 -14.38 -4.46
N ALA A 35 1.00 -13.93 -3.93
CA ALA A 35 1.75 -12.84 -4.56
C ALA A 35 2.21 -13.21 -5.98
N LYS A 36 2.60 -14.47 -6.18
CA LYS A 36 2.98 -14.99 -7.50
C LYS A 36 1.79 -15.13 -8.45
N ILE A 37 0.61 -15.48 -7.92
CA ILE A 37 -0.64 -15.61 -8.72
C ILE A 37 -1.11 -14.23 -9.18
N LEU A 38 -0.96 -13.19 -8.36
CA LEU A 38 -1.42 -11.84 -8.67
C LEU A 38 -0.41 -11.03 -9.49
N TRP A 39 0.90 -11.38 -9.40
CA TRP A 39 1.97 -10.65 -10.05
C TRP A 39 1.86 -10.75 -11.58
N GLU A 40 1.82 -9.59 -12.25
CA GLU A 40 1.76 -9.45 -13.71
C GLU A 40 0.54 -10.11 -14.40
N ARG A 41 -0.53 -10.41 -13.64
CA ARG A 41 -1.75 -11.05 -14.15
C ARG A 41 -3.00 -10.18 -14.02
N ILE A 42 -2.90 -9.07 -13.25
CA ILE A 42 -4.03 -8.16 -13.02
C ILE A 42 -3.94 -6.99 -13.98
N ASP A 43 -4.97 -6.78 -14.76
CA ASP A 43 -5.22 -5.52 -15.45
C ASP A 43 -6.11 -4.60 -14.61
N PHE A 44 -6.02 -3.31 -14.83
CA PHE A 44 -6.73 -2.31 -14.06
C PHE A 44 -7.71 -1.56 -14.96
N LYS A 45 -8.88 -1.20 -14.42
CA LYS A 45 -9.79 -0.34 -15.16
C LYS A 45 -9.08 0.93 -15.63
N GLU A 46 -9.50 1.48 -16.76
CA GLU A 46 -9.00 2.75 -17.28
C GLU A 46 -9.27 3.91 -16.30
N ALA A 47 -8.25 4.74 -16.08
CA ALA A 47 -8.33 5.88 -15.17
C ALA A 47 -9.10 7.04 -15.82
N LYS A 48 -10.10 7.57 -15.14
CA LYS A 48 -10.94 8.68 -15.60
C LYS A 48 -10.41 10.05 -15.20
N ASN A 49 -9.55 10.11 -14.19
CA ASN A 49 -9.00 11.35 -13.63
C ASN A 49 -7.58 11.16 -13.09
N SER A 50 -6.94 12.27 -12.70
CA SER A 50 -5.57 12.29 -12.21
C SER A 50 -5.35 11.41 -10.95
N ASN A 51 -6.32 11.33 -10.04
CA ASN A 51 -6.21 10.53 -8.83
C ASN A 51 -6.30 9.03 -9.15
N GLU A 52 -7.25 8.61 -9.98
CA GLU A 52 -7.32 7.23 -10.46
C GLU A 52 -6.06 6.84 -11.25
N PHE A 53 -5.49 7.74 -12.04
CA PHE A 53 -4.22 7.49 -12.71
C PHE A 53 -3.07 7.25 -11.72
N ARG A 54 -2.98 8.06 -10.65
CA ARG A 54 -1.98 7.86 -9.59
C ARG A 54 -2.18 6.53 -8.87
N LEU A 55 -3.44 6.18 -8.57
CA LEU A 55 -3.79 4.90 -7.96
C LEU A 55 -3.36 3.74 -8.84
N ASN A 56 -3.74 3.74 -10.13
CA ASN A 56 -3.33 2.70 -11.09
C ASN A 56 -1.82 2.58 -11.20
N ARG A 57 -1.09 3.70 -11.29
CA ARG A 57 0.37 3.69 -11.34
C ARG A 57 0.98 3.06 -10.09
N HIS A 58 0.41 3.33 -8.91
CA HIS A 58 0.88 2.71 -7.67
C HIS A 58 0.56 1.21 -7.64
N LEU A 59 -0.66 0.80 -8.01
CA LEU A 59 -1.04 -0.61 -8.11
C LEU A 59 -0.13 -1.38 -9.08
N VAL A 60 0.16 -0.82 -10.26
CA VAL A 60 1.12 -1.39 -11.22
C VAL A 60 2.52 -1.53 -10.61
N SER A 61 2.97 -0.56 -9.82
CA SER A 61 4.27 -0.65 -9.15
C SER A 61 4.34 -1.75 -8.08
N ARG A 62 3.20 -2.12 -7.51
CA ARG A 62 3.07 -3.13 -6.44
C ARG A 62 2.76 -4.53 -6.97
N LEU A 63 1.97 -4.64 -8.03
CA LEU A 63 1.46 -5.91 -8.57
C LEU A 63 2.02 -6.26 -9.96
N GLY A 64 2.87 -5.40 -10.52
CA GLY A 64 3.40 -5.55 -11.87
C GLY A 64 2.41 -5.09 -12.96
N LYS A 65 2.92 -4.98 -14.17
CA LYS A 65 2.09 -4.71 -15.35
C LYS A 65 1.68 -6.04 -15.97
N ALA A 66 0.38 -6.24 -16.20
CA ALA A 66 -0.11 -7.44 -16.82
C ALA A 66 0.50 -7.64 -18.23
N ILE A 67 1.03 -8.84 -18.48
CA ILE A 67 1.51 -9.30 -19.78
C ILE A 67 0.39 -10.11 -20.43
N ASP A 68 -0.25 -10.97 -19.63
CA ASP A 68 -1.42 -11.76 -20.00
C ASP A 68 -2.46 -11.61 -18.88
N ALA A 69 -3.43 -10.72 -19.10
CA ALA A 69 -4.37 -10.27 -18.09
C ALA A 69 -5.49 -11.30 -17.87
N GLU A 70 -5.29 -12.23 -16.96
CA GLU A 70 -6.32 -13.20 -16.55
C GLU A 70 -7.34 -12.58 -15.59
N LEU A 71 -6.95 -11.55 -14.87
CA LEU A 71 -7.72 -10.88 -13.84
C LEU A 71 -7.91 -9.40 -14.19
N LEU A 72 -9.08 -8.85 -13.85
CA LEU A 72 -9.38 -7.42 -13.98
C LEU A 72 -9.81 -6.85 -12.63
N LEU A 73 -9.10 -5.82 -12.19
CA LEU A 73 -9.49 -5.04 -11.02
C LEU A 73 -10.35 -3.85 -11.45
N LYS A 74 -11.65 -3.93 -11.18
CA LYS A 74 -12.57 -2.80 -11.30
C LYS A 74 -12.74 -2.12 -9.96
N TYR A 75 -12.77 -0.80 -9.93
CA TYR A 75 -12.96 -0.05 -8.69
C TYR A 75 -13.70 1.27 -8.93
N GLU A 76 -14.26 1.81 -7.85
CA GLU A 76 -14.83 3.15 -7.76
C GLU A 76 -14.12 3.90 -6.63
N LEU A 77 -13.59 5.07 -6.94
CA LEU A 77 -12.90 5.94 -5.98
C LEU A 77 -13.81 7.09 -5.57
N PHE A 78 -14.03 7.22 -4.26
CA PHE A 78 -14.75 8.32 -3.64
C PHE A 78 -13.77 9.12 -2.77
N THR A 79 -13.83 10.45 -2.83
CA THR A 79 -13.03 11.31 -1.97
C THR A 79 -13.91 12.42 -1.39
N GLU A 80 -13.73 12.69 -0.09
CA GLU A 80 -14.40 13.76 0.63
C GLU A 80 -13.38 14.60 1.38
N THR A 81 -13.52 15.91 1.34
CA THR A 81 -12.62 16.85 2.02
C THR A 81 -13.36 17.52 3.18
N LYS A 82 -12.74 17.50 4.38
CA LYS A 82 -13.29 18.10 5.59
C LYS A 82 -12.26 19.01 6.26
N ARG A 83 -12.68 20.18 6.71
CA ARG A 83 -11.87 20.99 7.63
C ARG A 83 -11.88 20.35 9.00
N SER A 84 -10.69 19.99 9.50
CA SER A 84 -10.53 19.20 10.73
C SER A 84 -10.18 20.08 11.94
N ALA A 85 -9.31 21.05 11.77
CA ALA A 85 -8.88 21.92 12.86
C ALA A 85 -8.38 23.28 12.34
N LEU A 86 -8.47 24.30 13.21
CA LEU A 86 -7.83 25.59 13.02
C LEU A 86 -6.43 25.54 13.66
N SER A 87 -5.43 26.17 13.05
CA SER A 87 -4.13 26.38 13.70
C SER A 87 -4.29 27.22 14.98
N PHE A 88 -3.40 27.03 15.95
CA PHE A 88 -3.43 27.73 17.24
C PHE A 88 -3.37 29.27 17.09
N ASP A 89 -2.71 29.76 16.06
CA ASP A 89 -2.63 31.19 15.72
C ASP A 89 -3.77 31.69 14.81
N GLY A 90 -4.72 30.82 14.48
CA GLY A 90 -5.87 31.14 13.63
C GLY A 90 -5.57 31.38 12.14
N LYS A 91 -4.33 31.13 11.69
CA LYS A 91 -3.87 31.49 10.33
C LYS A 91 -3.90 30.33 9.33
N ALA A 92 -4.07 29.11 9.79
CA ALA A 92 -4.11 27.93 8.93
C ALA A 92 -5.20 26.94 9.38
N PHE A 93 -5.76 26.23 8.44
CA PHE A 93 -6.68 25.13 8.69
C PHE A 93 -5.99 23.79 8.37
N ARG A 94 -6.26 22.79 9.19
CA ARG A 94 -5.95 21.42 8.81
C ARG A 94 -7.10 20.85 8.01
N ILE A 95 -6.84 20.46 6.78
CA ILE A 95 -7.79 19.84 5.88
C ILE A 95 -7.51 18.35 5.83
N LEU A 96 -8.53 17.55 6.06
CA LEU A 96 -8.50 16.10 5.96
C LEU A 96 -9.20 15.69 4.66
N ILE A 97 -8.50 14.90 3.85
CA ILE A 97 -9.06 14.23 2.68
C ILE A 97 -9.29 12.79 3.07
N HIS A 98 -10.54 12.37 3.11
CA HIS A 98 -10.92 10.97 3.28
C HIS A 98 -11.17 10.35 1.91
N GLY A 99 -10.64 9.14 1.68
CA GLY A 99 -10.83 8.37 0.46
C GLY A 99 -11.38 6.99 0.78
N GLU A 100 -12.32 6.54 -0.05
CA GLU A 100 -12.86 5.18 -0.05
C GLU A 100 -12.75 4.61 -1.46
N VAL A 101 -12.29 3.36 -1.56
CA VAL A 101 -12.27 2.59 -2.81
C VAL A 101 -13.08 1.32 -2.63
N LYS A 102 -14.15 1.19 -3.40
CA LYS A 102 -14.90 -0.06 -3.55
C LYS A 102 -14.36 -0.77 -4.78
N PHE A 103 -13.97 -2.04 -4.66
CA PHE A 103 -13.35 -2.75 -5.75
C PHE A 103 -13.84 -4.19 -5.87
N SER A 104 -13.71 -4.73 -7.08
CA SER A 104 -13.98 -6.12 -7.38
C SER A 104 -12.88 -6.68 -8.28
N LEU A 105 -12.37 -7.86 -7.92
CA LEU A 105 -11.46 -8.65 -8.73
C LEU A 105 -12.28 -9.65 -9.56
N ILE A 106 -12.12 -9.62 -10.87
CA ILE A 106 -12.92 -10.38 -11.83
C ILE A 106 -11.99 -11.26 -12.64
N GLN A 107 -12.34 -12.53 -12.82
CA GLN A 107 -11.68 -13.42 -13.76
C GLN A 107 -12.19 -13.14 -15.16
N ASN A 108 -11.30 -12.71 -16.07
CA ASN A 108 -11.67 -12.24 -17.41
C ASN A 108 -12.38 -13.32 -18.26
N GLU A 109 -11.84 -14.54 -18.31
CA GLU A 109 -12.38 -15.59 -19.17
C GLU A 109 -13.80 -15.99 -18.81
N LYS A 110 -14.08 -16.14 -17.53
CA LYS A 110 -15.37 -16.62 -17.02
C LYS A 110 -16.32 -15.49 -16.61
N ASN A 111 -15.82 -14.26 -16.55
CA ASN A 111 -16.53 -13.09 -16.01
C ASN A 111 -17.09 -13.33 -14.59
N ILE A 112 -16.33 -14.10 -13.78
CA ILE A 112 -16.69 -14.42 -12.39
C ILE A 112 -16.04 -13.42 -11.46
N ILE A 113 -16.81 -12.89 -10.51
CA ILE A 113 -16.28 -12.05 -9.45
C ILE A 113 -15.65 -12.95 -8.39
N LEU A 114 -14.33 -12.84 -8.22
CA LEU A 114 -13.56 -13.60 -7.23
C LEU A 114 -13.56 -12.92 -5.86
N LEU A 115 -13.55 -11.60 -5.84
CA LEU A 115 -13.52 -10.81 -4.60
C LEU A 115 -14.27 -9.50 -4.82
N THR A 116 -15.04 -9.08 -3.82
CA THR A 116 -15.56 -7.72 -3.70
C THR A 116 -15.26 -7.23 -2.29
N SER A 117 -14.62 -6.06 -2.19
CA SER A 117 -14.27 -5.44 -0.91
C SER A 117 -14.23 -3.92 -1.01
N SER A 118 -14.03 -3.27 0.12
CA SER A 118 -13.82 -1.82 0.20
C SER A 118 -12.71 -1.49 1.18
N VAL A 119 -11.92 -0.48 0.83
CA VAL A 119 -10.86 0.04 1.69
C VAL A 119 -10.98 1.54 1.81
N SER A 120 -10.56 2.09 2.94
CA SER A 120 -10.55 3.53 3.17
C SER A 120 -9.28 3.96 3.88
N ASP A 121 -8.86 5.19 3.61
CA ASP A 121 -7.77 5.84 4.31
C ASP A 121 -7.92 7.36 4.23
N SER A 122 -7.03 8.11 4.90
CA SER A 122 -7.11 9.57 4.94
C SER A 122 -5.71 10.20 4.88
N ALA A 123 -5.61 11.32 4.19
CA ALA A 123 -4.45 12.18 4.19
C ALA A 123 -4.83 13.59 4.63
N ALA A 124 -3.88 14.35 5.13
CA ALA A 124 -4.15 15.72 5.57
C ALA A 124 -3.09 16.68 5.01
N TYR A 125 -3.50 17.91 4.81
CA TYR A 125 -2.62 19.03 4.52
C TYR A 125 -3.03 20.27 5.33
N SER A 126 -2.14 21.25 5.39
CA SER A 126 -2.44 22.53 6.02
C SER A 126 -2.72 23.53 4.92
N ASP A 127 -3.89 24.15 5.00
CA ASP A 127 -4.31 25.28 4.14
C ASP A 127 -3.84 26.58 4.84
N SER A 128 -2.95 27.31 4.22
CA SER A 128 -2.40 28.55 4.76
C SER A 128 -2.90 29.75 3.93
N ILE A 129 -2.81 30.96 4.49
CA ILE A 129 -3.28 32.18 3.80
C ILE A 129 -2.51 32.47 2.50
N LEU A 130 -1.43 31.72 2.20
CA LEU A 130 -0.61 31.87 1.01
C LEU A 130 -1.05 30.87 -0.07
N ALA A 131 -1.98 31.27 -0.92
CA ALA A 131 -2.67 30.44 -1.92
C ALA A 131 -1.78 29.60 -2.86
N VAL A 132 -0.54 30.01 -3.13
CA VAL A 132 0.37 29.28 -4.04
C VAL A 132 0.91 27.98 -3.43
N THR A 133 1.05 27.94 -2.10
CA THR A 133 1.53 26.73 -1.38
C THR A 133 0.41 25.71 -1.17
N ASP A 134 -0.84 26.16 -1.18
CA ASP A 134 -1.99 25.34 -0.85
C ASP A 134 -2.32 24.32 -1.94
N GLU A 135 -2.28 24.73 -3.22
CA GLU A 135 -2.53 23.82 -4.36
C GLU A 135 -1.48 22.72 -4.46
N ALA A 136 -0.21 23.04 -4.18
CA ALA A 136 0.85 22.03 -4.15
C ALA A 136 0.68 21.06 -2.98
N SER A 137 0.32 21.56 -1.79
CA SER A 137 0.07 20.77 -0.59
C SER A 137 -1.14 19.86 -0.75
N GLU A 138 -2.20 20.35 -1.35
CA GLU A 138 -3.39 19.57 -1.67
C GLU A 138 -3.06 18.44 -2.67
N ARG A 139 -2.38 18.75 -3.78
CA ARG A 139 -1.95 17.75 -4.78
C ARG A 139 -1.09 16.65 -4.17
N ASP A 140 -0.19 17.02 -3.26
CA ASP A 140 0.67 16.09 -2.56
C ASP A 140 -0.13 15.23 -1.56
N ALA A 141 -1.10 15.80 -0.86
CA ALA A 141 -2.00 15.06 0.01
C ALA A 141 -2.84 14.02 -0.75
N TYR A 142 -3.40 14.40 -1.92
CA TYR A 142 -4.06 13.42 -2.80
C TYR A 142 -3.10 12.34 -3.30
N ALA A 143 -1.87 12.69 -3.64
CA ALA A 143 -0.88 11.70 -4.08
C ALA A 143 -0.57 10.69 -2.98
N ARG A 144 -0.37 11.15 -1.73
CA ARG A 144 -0.18 10.25 -0.57
C ARG A 144 -1.41 9.39 -0.32
N LEU A 145 -2.61 9.96 -0.41
CA LEU A 145 -3.86 9.21 -0.22
C LEU A 145 -3.98 8.07 -1.25
N MET A 146 -3.64 8.31 -2.52
CA MET A 146 -3.68 7.26 -3.56
C MET A 146 -2.68 6.14 -3.28
N VAL A 147 -1.51 6.45 -2.72
CA VAL A 147 -0.53 5.44 -2.28
C VAL A 147 -1.10 4.60 -1.14
N LEU A 148 -1.64 5.24 -0.10
CA LEU A 148 -2.23 4.54 1.06
C LEU A 148 -3.39 3.63 0.65
N LEU A 149 -4.32 4.13 -0.17
CA LEU A 149 -5.44 3.34 -0.68
C LEU A 149 -4.95 2.17 -1.55
N GLY A 150 -3.95 2.39 -2.39
CA GLY A 150 -3.35 1.33 -3.21
C GLY A 150 -2.68 0.24 -2.36
N ASP A 151 -1.95 0.61 -1.31
CA ASP A 151 -1.37 -0.36 -0.37
C ASP A 151 -2.46 -1.15 0.36
N ARG A 152 -3.57 -0.50 0.79
CA ARG A 152 -4.71 -1.19 1.39
C ARG A 152 -5.37 -2.19 0.44
N ILE A 153 -5.52 -1.84 -0.84
CA ILE A 153 -6.06 -2.76 -1.87
C ILE A 153 -5.14 -3.98 -2.00
N VAL A 154 -3.82 -3.76 -2.09
CA VAL A 154 -2.85 -4.86 -2.20
C VAL A 154 -2.90 -5.77 -0.98
N ASP A 155 -2.94 -5.19 0.23
CA ASP A 155 -3.04 -5.96 1.48
C ASP A 155 -4.31 -6.79 1.52
N GLU A 156 -5.45 -6.24 1.10
CA GLU A 156 -6.73 -6.93 1.04
C GLU A 156 -6.71 -8.08 0.02
N LEU A 157 -6.16 -7.85 -1.17
CA LEU A 157 -5.99 -8.90 -2.19
C LEU A 157 -5.10 -10.05 -1.68
N LEU A 158 -4.03 -9.74 -0.97
CA LEU A 158 -3.10 -10.74 -0.43
C LEU A 158 -3.68 -11.49 0.78
N SER A 159 -4.57 -10.87 1.55
CA SER A 159 -5.20 -11.49 2.73
C SER A 159 -6.42 -12.33 2.40
N SER A 160 -7.09 -12.08 1.24
CA SER A 160 -8.32 -12.78 0.87
C SER A 160 -8.11 -14.30 0.75
N GLU A 161 -9.01 -15.09 1.34
CA GLU A 161 -8.96 -16.57 1.28
C GLU A 161 -9.46 -17.11 -0.07
N THR A 162 -10.27 -16.36 -0.79
CA THR A 162 -10.91 -16.78 -2.06
C THR A 162 -9.93 -17.11 -3.19
N LEU A 163 -8.68 -16.66 -3.08
CA LEU A 163 -7.61 -16.98 -4.04
C LEU A 163 -6.88 -18.30 -3.69
N HIS A 164 -7.32 -19.05 -2.68
CA HIS A 164 -6.74 -20.32 -2.27
C HIS A 164 -7.31 -21.55 -2.97
N ASP A 165 -8.55 -21.50 -3.45
CA ASP A 165 -9.29 -22.70 -3.89
C ASP A 165 -9.13 -23.02 -5.39
N GLU A 166 -8.34 -22.28 -6.14
CA GLU A 166 -8.13 -22.53 -7.61
C GLU A 166 -6.75 -23.13 -7.96
N THR A 167 -6.14 -23.91 -7.03
CA THR A 167 -4.92 -24.68 -7.33
C THR A 167 -5.15 -26.18 -7.26
#